data_b250f1e793e23f3a4c9c22d600036e5f
#
_entry.id   b250f1e793e23f3a4c9c22d600036e5f
#
_cell.length_a   1.000
_cell.length_b   1.000
_cell.length_c   1.000
_cell.angle_alpha   90.00
_cell.angle_beta   90.00
_cell.angle_gamma   90.00
#
_symmetry.space_group_name_H-M   'P 1'
#
loop_
_entity.id
_entity.type
_entity.pdbx_description
1 polymer ?
#
loop_
_entity_poly.entity_id
_entity_poly.type
_entity_poly.pdbx_seq_one_letter_code
_entity_poly.pdbx_strand_id
1 'polypeptide(L)'
;MVAVNERKGPSLDQYPILSEFKDVFPNELPRLPPERELDFTIELKPGAKPISKTPYRMTAPELCELQMQLKELLDLGIIRPSVSPWGALVIFVKKKDISLRLCLDYRELNRAIVKNRYPMPQIDDLFD
;
A
#
# COMPACT_ATOMS: atom_id res chain seq x y z
N MET A 1 22.72 -11.84 -10.92
CA MET A 1 21.55 -12.27 -11.71
C MET A 1 20.86 -13.37 -10.93
N VAL A 2 19.95 -13.01 -10.04
CA VAL A 2 19.22 -13.97 -9.20
C VAL A 2 17.87 -14.18 -9.87
N ALA A 3 17.63 -15.40 -10.36
CA ALA A 3 16.37 -15.78 -10.96
C ALA A 3 15.27 -15.68 -9.90
N VAL A 4 14.37 -14.74 -10.08
CA VAL A 4 13.12 -14.67 -9.32
C VAL A 4 12.31 -15.89 -9.77
N ASN A 5 12.25 -16.88 -8.89
CA ASN A 5 11.41 -18.05 -9.08
C ASN A 5 9.96 -17.61 -8.82
N GLU A 6 9.35 -17.03 -9.85
CA GLU A 6 7.93 -16.75 -9.87
C GLU A 6 7.20 -18.09 -9.69
N ARG A 7 6.69 -18.33 -8.51
CA ARG A 7 5.68 -19.37 -8.34
C ARG A 7 4.47 -18.91 -9.15
N LYS A 8 4.41 -19.34 -10.43
CA LYS A 8 3.20 -19.20 -11.22
C LYS A 8 2.09 -19.87 -10.43
N GLY A 9 1.18 -19.05 -9.91
CA GLY A 9 -0.08 -19.56 -9.36
C GLY A 9 -0.79 -20.39 -10.43
N PRO A 10 -1.80 -21.18 -10.06
CA PRO A 10 -2.56 -21.96 -11.03
C PRO A 10 -3.07 -21.04 -12.13
N SER A 11 -2.84 -21.42 -13.39
CA SER A 11 -3.29 -20.63 -14.54
C SER A 11 -4.81 -20.52 -14.51
N LEU A 12 -5.34 -19.30 -14.77
CA LEU A 12 -6.78 -19.06 -14.87
C LEU A 12 -7.46 -20.01 -15.87
N ASP A 13 -6.71 -20.49 -16.86
CA ASP A 13 -7.20 -21.42 -17.88
C ASP A 13 -7.59 -22.80 -17.34
N GLN A 14 -7.15 -23.14 -16.12
CA GLN A 14 -7.51 -24.38 -15.44
C GLN A 14 -8.95 -24.33 -14.86
N TYR A 15 -9.54 -23.15 -14.79
CA TYR A 15 -10.85 -22.92 -14.21
C TYR A 15 -11.80 -22.36 -15.29
N PRO A 16 -12.73 -23.16 -15.85
CA PRO A 16 -13.58 -22.74 -16.96
C PRO A 16 -14.36 -21.44 -16.67
N ILE A 17 -14.89 -21.30 -15.47
CA ILE A 17 -15.66 -20.09 -15.06
C ILE A 17 -14.74 -18.87 -15.02
N LEU A 18 -13.52 -18.98 -14.49
CA LEU A 18 -12.59 -17.85 -14.39
C LEU A 18 -12.03 -17.45 -15.77
N SER A 19 -11.97 -18.40 -16.71
CA SER A 19 -11.49 -18.13 -18.06
C SER A 19 -12.45 -17.25 -18.88
N GLU A 20 -13.74 -17.24 -18.55
CA GLU A 20 -14.75 -16.37 -19.16
C GLU A 20 -14.61 -14.90 -18.69
N PHE A 21 -14.02 -14.68 -17.52
CA PHE A 21 -13.89 -13.36 -16.90
C PHE A 21 -12.42 -12.93 -16.76
N LYS A 22 -11.58 -13.19 -17.76
CA LYS A 22 -10.14 -12.83 -17.74
C LYS A 22 -9.89 -11.35 -17.59
N ASP A 23 -10.80 -10.53 -18.06
CA ASP A 23 -10.76 -9.07 -17.96
C ASP A 23 -10.84 -8.56 -16.52
N VAL A 24 -11.46 -9.34 -15.63
CA VAL A 24 -11.56 -9.01 -14.19
C VAL A 24 -10.26 -9.31 -13.43
N PHE A 25 -9.37 -10.11 -14.02
CA PHE A 25 -8.09 -10.54 -13.42
C PHE A 25 -6.88 -10.04 -14.22
N PRO A 26 -6.67 -8.71 -14.33
CA PRO A 26 -5.49 -8.18 -15.01
C PRO A 26 -4.23 -8.54 -14.23
N ASN A 27 -3.15 -8.86 -14.96
CA ASN A 27 -1.85 -9.14 -14.35
C ASN A 27 -1.26 -7.92 -13.63
N GLU A 28 -1.57 -6.73 -14.12
CA GLU A 28 -1.14 -5.45 -13.55
C GLU A 28 -2.34 -4.51 -13.46
N LEU A 29 -2.35 -3.66 -12.45
CA LEU A 29 -3.36 -2.63 -12.32
C LEU A 29 -3.09 -1.54 -13.38
N PRO A 30 -3.95 -1.38 -14.39
CA PRO A 30 -3.65 -0.51 -15.54
C PRO A 30 -3.75 0.97 -15.19
N ARG A 31 -4.42 1.34 -14.11
CA ARG A 31 -4.70 2.73 -13.73
C ARG A 31 -4.86 2.91 -12.24
N LEU A 32 -4.72 4.16 -11.80
CA LEU A 32 -5.17 4.59 -10.48
C LEU A 32 -6.67 4.30 -10.32
N PRO A 33 -7.15 4.06 -9.08
CA PRO A 33 -8.57 3.99 -8.80
C PRO A 33 -9.28 5.23 -9.35
N PRO A 34 -10.55 5.10 -9.81
CA PRO A 34 -11.32 6.25 -10.25
C PRO A 34 -11.43 7.29 -9.13
N GLU A 35 -11.48 8.58 -9.52
CA GLU A 35 -11.77 9.65 -8.57
C GLU A 35 -13.10 9.38 -7.89
N ARG A 36 -13.12 9.56 -6.58
CA ARG A 36 -14.32 9.39 -5.78
C ARG A 36 -14.94 10.76 -5.50
N GLU A 37 -16.26 10.84 -5.45
CA GLU A 37 -16.99 12.05 -5.10
C GLU A 37 -16.72 12.53 -3.66
N LEU A 38 -16.32 11.59 -2.79
CA LEU A 38 -16.02 11.86 -1.39
C LEU A 38 -14.53 11.66 -1.11
N ASP A 39 -13.87 12.73 -0.69
CA ASP A 39 -12.53 12.67 -0.16
C ASP A 39 -12.56 12.17 1.30
N PHE A 40 -11.78 11.16 1.58
CA PHE A 40 -11.59 10.70 2.96
C PHE A 40 -10.69 11.68 3.71
N THR A 41 -11.21 12.20 4.81
CA THR A 41 -10.45 13.06 5.72
C THR A 41 -10.05 12.28 6.97
N ILE A 42 -8.89 12.60 7.52
CA ILE A 42 -8.42 12.06 8.79
C ILE A 42 -8.58 13.15 9.85
N GLU A 43 -9.51 12.92 10.77
CA GLU A 43 -9.72 13.82 11.91
C GLU A 43 -8.60 13.68 12.94
N LEU A 44 -8.02 14.79 13.33
CA LEU A 44 -6.98 14.84 14.35
C LEU A 44 -7.58 15.22 15.70
N LYS A 45 -6.98 14.69 16.76
CA LYS A 45 -7.31 15.14 18.12
C LYS A 45 -6.96 16.61 18.31
N PRO A 46 -7.74 17.37 19.12
CA PRO A 46 -7.42 18.77 19.42
C PRO A 46 -5.99 18.91 19.94
N GLY A 47 -5.25 19.87 19.36
CA GLY A 47 -3.85 20.12 19.75
C GLY A 47 -2.82 19.14 19.17
N ALA A 48 -3.20 18.23 18.27
CA ALA A 48 -2.26 17.35 17.59
C ALA A 48 -1.24 18.17 16.80
N LYS A 49 0.04 17.87 17.00
CA LYS A 49 1.15 18.50 16.27
C LYS A 49 1.64 17.58 15.18
N PRO A 50 2.20 18.12 14.07
CA PRO A 50 2.83 17.32 13.05
C PRO A 50 3.89 16.39 13.64
N ILE A 51 3.86 15.14 13.17
CA ILE A 51 4.78 14.09 13.61
C ILE A 51 5.82 13.92 12.52
N SER A 52 7.07 14.21 12.86
CA SER A 52 8.21 13.96 12.00
C SER A 52 9.33 13.39 12.85
N LYS A 53 9.73 12.16 12.58
CA LYS A 53 10.85 11.50 13.25
C LYS A 53 11.99 11.29 12.29
N THR A 54 13.21 11.31 12.83
CA THR A 54 14.40 10.96 12.06
C THR A 54 14.28 9.55 11.51
N PRO A 55 14.51 9.35 10.20
CA PRO A 55 14.45 8.04 9.58
C PRO A 55 15.38 7.03 10.24
N TYR A 56 14.99 5.77 10.27
CA TYR A 56 15.89 4.70 10.66
C TYR A 56 17.05 4.61 9.69
N ARG A 57 18.23 4.28 10.22
CA ARG A 57 19.40 4.02 9.40
C ARG A 57 19.18 2.74 8.61
N MET A 58 19.14 2.85 7.30
CA MET A 58 18.98 1.73 6.38
C MET A 58 20.35 1.25 5.91
N THR A 59 20.46 -0.03 5.62
CA THR A 59 21.59 -0.63 4.93
C THR A 59 21.61 -0.22 3.45
N ALA A 60 22.75 -0.33 2.79
CA ALA A 60 22.85 0.01 1.36
C ALA A 60 21.87 -0.81 0.48
N PRO A 61 21.69 -2.13 0.68
CA PRO A 61 20.67 -2.89 -0.05
C PRO A 61 19.23 -2.39 0.17
N GLU A 62 18.87 -2.03 1.42
CA GLU A 62 17.54 -1.49 1.72
C GLU A 62 17.31 -0.14 1.06
N LEU A 63 18.34 0.73 1.00
CA LEU A 63 18.23 2.01 0.30
C LEU A 63 18.06 1.84 -1.21
N CYS A 64 18.75 0.88 -1.81
CA CYS A 64 18.60 0.56 -3.23
C CYS A 64 17.18 0.07 -3.53
N GLU A 65 16.67 -0.83 -2.71
CA GLU A 65 15.30 -1.35 -2.81
C GLU A 65 14.26 -0.24 -2.64
N LEU A 66 14.47 0.67 -1.66
CA LEU A 66 13.59 1.82 -1.45
C LEU A 66 13.54 2.72 -2.69
N GLN A 67 14.69 3.01 -3.29
CA GLN A 67 14.75 3.83 -4.50
C GLN A 67 14.01 3.18 -5.67
N MET A 68 14.16 1.88 -5.84
CA MET A 68 13.45 1.14 -6.90
C MET A 68 11.94 1.19 -6.69
N GLN A 69 11.44 0.86 -5.50
CA GLN A 69 10.01 0.86 -5.21
C GLN A 69 9.40 2.26 -5.28
N LEU A 70 10.10 3.30 -4.79
CA LEU A 70 9.63 4.69 -4.90
C LEU A 70 9.56 5.15 -6.35
N LYS A 71 10.53 4.78 -7.18
CA LYS A 71 10.53 5.11 -8.60
C LYS A 71 9.34 4.47 -9.30
N GLU A 72 9.09 3.20 -9.07
CA GLU A 72 7.93 2.49 -9.61
C GLU A 72 6.61 3.17 -9.23
N LEU A 73 6.43 3.53 -7.96
CA LEU A 73 5.24 4.23 -7.48
C LEU A 73 5.08 5.63 -8.08
N LEU A 74 6.19 6.34 -8.32
CA LEU A 74 6.19 7.64 -9.02
C LEU A 74 5.81 7.48 -10.49
N ASP A 75 6.40 6.51 -11.18
CA ASP A 75 6.14 6.23 -12.59
C ASP A 75 4.68 5.82 -12.84
N LEU A 76 4.07 5.10 -11.88
CA LEU A 76 2.66 4.77 -11.87
C LEU A 76 1.74 5.93 -11.44
N GLY A 77 2.31 7.06 -11.00
CA GLY A 77 1.54 8.22 -10.52
C GLY A 77 0.79 8.01 -9.20
N ILE A 78 1.10 6.92 -8.46
CA ILE A 78 0.48 6.60 -7.16
C ILE A 78 0.95 7.56 -6.07
N ILE A 79 2.19 8.04 -6.16
CA ILE A 79 2.77 9.01 -5.24
C ILE A 79 3.28 10.22 -6.00
N ARG A 80 3.42 11.34 -5.30
CA ARG A 80 4.01 12.58 -5.80
C ARG A 80 4.96 13.19 -4.79
N PRO A 81 6.00 13.93 -5.19
CA PRO A 81 6.80 14.72 -4.28
C PRO A 81 5.94 15.72 -3.51
N SER A 82 6.19 15.85 -2.24
CA SER A 82 5.41 16.74 -1.38
C SER A 82 6.30 17.33 -0.28
N VAL A 83 5.99 18.57 0.12
CA VAL A 83 6.58 19.20 1.30
C VAL A 83 5.51 19.16 2.40
N SER A 84 5.65 18.18 3.31
CA SER A 84 4.70 17.99 4.40
C SER A 84 5.44 17.98 5.73
N PRO A 85 4.92 18.67 6.77
CA PRO A 85 5.46 18.54 8.12
C PRO A 85 5.14 17.18 8.76
N TRP A 86 4.27 16.37 8.13
CA TRP A 86 3.94 15.03 8.59
C TRP A 86 4.86 14.01 7.91
N GLY A 87 5.42 13.11 8.70
CA GLY A 87 6.27 12.04 8.20
C GLY A 87 6.01 10.73 8.91
N ALA A 88 6.08 9.63 8.18
CA ALA A 88 6.06 8.28 8.74
C ALA A 88 7.40 7.61 8.50
N LEU A 89 7.83 6.78 9.45
CA LEU A 89 9.05 6.00 9.30
C LEU A 89 8.83 4.87 8.32
N VAL A 90 9.81 4.66 7.45
CA VAL A 90 9.85 3.54 6.53
C VAL A 90 10.69 2.41 7.15
N ILE A 91 10.15 1.20 7.12
CA ILE A 91 10.83 -0.02 7.54
C ILE A 91 10.64 -1.11 6.48
N PHE A 92 11.63 -1.97 6.34
CA PHE A 92 11.52 -3.15 5.50
C PHE A 92 11.27 -4.41 6.31
N VAL A 93 10.34 -5.23 5.85
CA VAL A 93 10.04 -6.54 6.43
C VAL A 93 10.27 -7.60 5.38
N LYS A 94 11.06 -8.61 5.71
CA LYS A 94 11.28 -9.78 4.84
C LYS A 94 10.01 -10.61 4.75
N LYS A 95 9.60 -10.90 3.53
CA LYS A 95 8.55 -11.88 3.25
C LYS A 95 9.10 -13.31 3.32
N LYS A 96 8.22 -14.31 3.25
CA LYS A 96 8.61 -15.73 3.22
C LYS A 96 9.46 -16.09 1.99
N ASP A 97 9.30 -15.36 0.90
CA ASP A 97 10.05 -15.50 -0.35
C ASP A 97 11.35 -14.68 -0.38
N ILE A 98 11.79 -14.17 0.77
CA ILE A 98 13.01 -13.35 0.96
C ILE A 98 12.87 -11.93 0.39
N SER A 99 11.84 -11.61 -0.40
CA SER A 99 11.62 -10.25 -0.89
C SER A 99 11.37 -9.26 0.25
N LEU A 100 11.70 -7.98 0.04
CA LEU A 100 11.50 -6.92 1.01
C LEU A 100 10.14 -6.24 0.79
N ARG A 101 9.35 -6.16 1.85
CA ARG A 101 8.11 -5.39 1.87
C ARG A 101 8.36 -4.05 2.53
N LEU A 102 8.11 -2.98 1.80
CA LEU A 102 8.09 -1.62 2.34
C LEU A 102 6.88 -1.46 3.24
N CYS A 103 7.11 -1.04 4.48
CA CYS A 103 6.08 -0.76 5.46
C CYS A 103 6.24 0.66 6.00
N LEU A 104 5.13 1.34 6.18
CA LEU A 104 5.07 2.66 6.80
C LEU A 104 4.60 2.53 8.25
N ASP A 105 5.33 3.11 9.18
CA ASP A 105 4.96 3.08 10.58
C ASP A 105 3.99 4.22 10.93
N TYR A 106 2.71 3.92 10.91
CA TYR A 106 1.65 4.86 11.27
C TYR A 106 1.25 4.85 12.75
N ARG A 107 1.99 4.16 13.63
CA ARG A 107 1.61 4.04 15.06
C ARG A 107 1.46 5.39 15.74
N GLU A 108 2.35 6.33 15.47
CA GLU A 108 2.27 7.69 16.06
C GLU A 108 1.08 8.46 15.48
N LEU A 109 0.87 8.41 14.18
CA LEU A 109 -0.30 9.04 13.53
C LEU A 109 -1.60 8.45 14.09
N ASN A 110 -1.68 7.13 14.23
CA ASN A 110 -2.84 6.44 14.80
C ASN A 110 -3.16 6.84 16.25
N ARG A 111 -2.17 7.36 16.99
CA ARG A 111 -2.39 7.93 18.33
C ARG A 111 -2.94 9.35 18.28
N ALA A 112 -2.62 10.09 17.24
CA ALA A 112 -3.00 11.49 17.05
C ALA A 112 -4.37 11.67 16.39
N ILE A 113 -4.91 10.63 15.75
CA ILE A 113 -6.21 10.68 15.06
C ILE A 113 -7.38 10.36 16.00
N VAL A 114 -8.55 10.88 15.66
CA VAL A 114 -9.83 10.41 16.18
C VAL A 114 -10.20 9.13 15.43
N LYS A 115 -10.32 8.02 16.14
CA LYS A 115 -10.66 6.73 15.54
C LYS A 115 -12.11 6.68 15.14
N ASN A 116 -12.40 6.47 13.89
CA ASN A 116 -13.74 6.18 13.40
C ASN A 116 -14.25 4.87 14.00
N ARG A 117 -15.52 4.85 14.37
CA ARG A 117 -16.20 3.69 14.95
C ARG A 117 -17.42 3.32 14.11
N TYR A 118 -17.27 3.32 12.80
CA TYR A 118 -18.34 2.81 11.96
C TYR A 118 -18.46 1.29 12.15
N PRO A 119 -19.67 0.78 12.36
CA PRO A 119 -19.89 -0.66 12.36
C PRO A 119 -19.45 -1.22 11.00
N MET A 120 -18.80 -2.36 11.02
CA MET A 120 -18.54 -3.07 9.76
C MET A 120 -19.88 -3.55 9.22
N PRO A 121 -20.17 -3.38 7.91
CA PRO A 121 -21.38 -3.93 7.32
C PRO A 121 -21.39 -5.46 7.51
N GLN A 122 -22.55 -6.01 7.78
CA GLN A 122 -22.70 -7.45 7.81
C GLN A 122 -22.60 -8.01 6.38
N ILE A 123 -22.19 -9.27 6.26
CA ILE A 123 -22.02 -9.88 4.92
C ILE A 123 -23.32 -9.81 4.13
N ASP A 124 -24.45 -9.99 4.80
CA ASP A 124 -25.78 -9.93 4.20
C ASP A 124 -26.10 -8.55 3.61
N ASP A 125 -25.63 -7.46 4.26
CA ASP A 125 -25.80 -6.08 3.77
C ASP A 125 -24.95 -5.77 2.51
N LEU A 126 -24.00 -6.62 2.17
CA LEU A 126 -23.14 -6.45 0.99
C LEU A 126 -23.67 -7.15 -0.25
N PHE A 127 -24.73 -7.96 -0.12
CA PHE A 127 -25.35 -8.70 -1.23
C PHE A 127 -26.67 -8.08 -1.70
N ASP A 128 -27.15 -7.02 -1.05
CA ASP A 128 -28.28 -6.21 -1.48
C ASP A 128 -27.80 -5.04 -2.38
#